data_692385277a0c85a68b1ef4382b3be24b
#
_entry.id   692385277a0c85a68b1ef4382b3be24b
#
_cell.length_a   1.000
_cell.length_b   1.000
_cell.length_c   1.000
_cell.angle_alpha   90.00
_cell.angle_beta   90.00
_cell.angle_gamma   90.00
#
_symmetry.space_group_name_H-M   'P 1'
#
loop_
_entity.id
_entity.type
_entity.pdbx_description
1 polymer ?
#
loop_
_entity_poly.entity_id
_entity_poly.type
_entity_poly.pdbx_seq_one_letter_code
_entity_poly.pdbx_strand_id
1 'polypeptide(L)'
;MTEKKSILLVSATGGENYELAQELKEIIDNAAAVYATVINLESYDLPLYRPGIEIDNKAAQKLSAEFESADGFVFCAPEYNGGAPPILTNAITWVSITTANWRDGCNDKFAVIATSSDGSGQRFLISFRSQLEHMGTLVLPRTITVTKGQPLNRESAERTLQSLVRYMT
;
A
#
# COMPACT_ATOMS: atom_id res chain seq x y z
N MET A 1 7.45 6.16 27.05
CA MET A 1 6.26 5.63 26.35
C MET A 1 6.72 5.29 24.94
N THR A 2 6.64 4.03 24.54
CA THR A 2 6.93 3.63 23.14
C THR A 2 5.91 4.30 22.24
N GLU A 3 6.39 5.00 21.23
CA GLU A 3 5.54 5.64 20.24
C GLU A 3 4.69 4.59 19.53
N LYS A 4 3.38 4.86 19.39
CA LYS A 4 2.45 3.89 18.80
C LYS A 4 2.73 3.79 17.30
N LYS A 5 3.00 2.60 16.81
CA LYS A 5 3.28 2.32 15.39
C LYS A 5 2.11 2.66 14.46
N SER A 6 2.41 3.04 13.23
CA SER A 6 1.45 3.46 12.22
C SER A 6 1.48 2.57 10.98
N ILE A 7 0.29 2.22 10.49
CA ILE A 7 0.10 1.49 9.22
C ILE A 7 -0.62 2.40 8.24
N LEU A 8 -0.03 2.59 7.07
CA LEU A 8 -0.66 3.27 5.95
C LEU A 8 -1.28 2.25 4.99
N LEU A 9 -2.60 2.27 4.88
CA LEU A 9 -3.32 1.48 3.89
C LEU A 9 -3.47 2.34 2.62
N VAL A 10 -2.84 1.91 1.54
CA VAL A 10 -2.79 2.62 0.26
C VAL A 10 -3.72 1.95 -0.73
N SER A 11 -4.86 2.57 -1.03
CA SER A 11 -5.71 2.13 -2.13
C SER A 11 -5.33 2.82 -3.43
N ALA A 12 -5.10 2.02 -4.47
CA ALA A 12 -4.78 2.56 -5.79
C ALA A 12 -5.98 3.26 -6.44
N THR A 13 -7.20 2.77 -6.17
CA THR A 13 -8.45 3.25 -6.80
C THR A 13 -9.54 3.46 -5.75
N GLY A 14 -10.56 4.27 -6.08
CA GLY A 14 -11.66 4.60 -5.18
C GLY A 14 -12.78 3.56 -5.07
N GLY A 15 -12.75 2.46 -5.85
CA GLY A 15 -13.79 1.43 -5.84
C GLY A 15 -13.54 0.29 -4.85
N GLU A 16 -13.73 -0.95 -5.30
CA GLU A 16 -13.65 -2.16 -4.46
C GLU A 16 -12.35 -2.29 -3.65
N ASN A 17 -11.22 -1.80 -4.17
CA ASN A 17 -9.97 -1.83 -3.43
C ASN A 17 -9.91 -0.79 -2.30
N TYR A 18 -10.63 0.32 -2.43
CA TYR A 18 -10.79 1.27 -1.34
C TYR A 18 -11.71 0.71 -0.24
N GLU A 19 -12.81 0.05 -0.62
CA GLU A 19 -13.68 -0.66 0.31
C GLU A 19 -12.90 -1.77 1.05
N LEU A 20 -12.11 -2.56 0.33
CA LEU A 20 -11.21 -3.55 0.93
C LEU A 20 -10.24 -2.90 1.93
N ALA A 21 -9.61 -1.78 1.58
CA ALA A 21 -8.70 -1.07 2.48
C ALA A 21 -9.42 -0.59 3.76
N GLN A 22 -10.66 -0.14 3.66
CA GLN A 22 -11.47 0.24 4.82
C GLN A 22 -11.80 -0.95 5.72
N GLU A 23 -12.20 -2.09 5.13
CA GLU A 23 -12.45 -3.32 5.91
C GLU A 23 -11.17 -3.81 6.62
N LEU A 24 -10.02 -3.76 5.94
CA LEU A 24 -8.74 -4.14 6.55
C LEU A 24 -8.33 -3.18 7.67
N LYS A 25 -8.62 -1.88 7.52
CA LYS A 25 -8.43 -0.90 8.59
C LYS A 25 -9.27 -1.23 9.81
N GLU A 26 -10.56 -1.57 9.64
CA GLU A 26 -11.43 -1.97 10.75
C GLU A 26 -10.87 -3.18 11.50
N ILE A 27 -10.33 -4.18 10.78
CA ILE A 27 -9.69 -5.34 11.40
C ILE A 27 -8.47 -4.91 12.24
N ILE A 28 -7.64 -4.01 11.73
CA ILE A 28 -6.48 -3.48 12.46
C ILE A 28 -6.91 -2.72 13.71
N ASP A 29 -7.87 -1.81 13.58
CA ASP A 29 -8.35 -0.96 14.67
C ASP A 29 -8.94 -1.79 15.84
N ASN A 30 -9.58 -2.93 15.52
CA ASN A 30 -10.19 -3.81 16.53
C ASN A 30 -9.17 -4.74 17.21
N ALA A 31 -8.05 -5.05 16.55
CA ALA A 31 -7.13 -6.11 16.99
C ALA A 31 -5.78 -5.59 17.50
N ALA A 32 -5.39 -4.36 17.21
CA ALA A 32 -4.02 -3.92 17.40
C ALA A 32 -3.87 -2.54 18.08
N ALA A 33 -2.80 -2.40 18.87
CA ALA A 33 -2.40 -1.14 19.47
C ALA A 33 -1.55 -0.29 18.52
N VAL A 34 -1.99 -0.14 17.26
CA VAL A 34 -1.35 0.66 16.20
C VAL A 34 -2.32 1.69 15.66
N TYR A 35 -1.82 2.70 14.96
CA TYR A 35 -2.64 3.62 14.19
C TYR A 35 -2.77 3.10 12.75
N ALA A 36 -3.97 3.13 12.18
CA ALA A 36 -4.21 2.78 10.80
C ALA A 36 -4.90 3.93 10.06
N THR A 37 -4.32 4.32 8.93
CA THR A 37 -4.86 5.38 8.07
C THR A 37 -5.03 4.85 6.65
N VAL A 38 -6.16 5.14 6.01
CA VAL A 38 -6.41 4.79 4.61
C VAL A 38 -6.27 6.02 3.74
N ILE A 39 -5.55 5.88 2.64
CA ILE A 39 -5.48 6.86 1.56
C ILE A 39 -5.97 6.26 0.24
N ASN A 40 -6.56 7.11 -0.60
CA ASN A 40 -6.90 6.80 -1.98
C ASN A 40 -6.01 7.63 -2.92
N LEU A 41 -5.23 6.97 -3.76
CA LEU A 41 -4.28 7.65 -4.65
C LEU A 41 -4.98 8.55 -5.67
N GLU A 42 -6.22 8.26 -6.05
CA GLU A 42 -6.99 9.13 -6.95
C GLU A 42 -7.21 10.54 -6.37
N SER A 43 -7.22 10.69 -5.04
CA SER A 43 -7.43 11.98 -4.38
C SER A 43 -6.22 12.92 -4.41
N TYR A 44 -5.07 12.43 -4.84
CA TYR A 44 -3.83 13.24 -4.90
C TYR A 44 -3.67 13.99 -6.23
N ASP A 45 -4.41 13.61 -7.28
CA ASP A 45 -4.33 14.23 -8.62
C ASP A 45 -2.87 14.38 -9.10
N LEU A 46 -2.06 13.33 -8.95
CA LEU A 46 -0.66 13.33 -9.33
C LEU A 46 -0.52 13.33 -10.86
N PRO A 47 0.20 14.28 -11.44
CA PRO A 47 0.48 14.23 -12.87
C PRO A 47 1.31 12.98 -13.21
N LEU A 48 1.16 12.48 -14.44
CA LEU A 48 2.03 11.39 -14.91
C LEU A 48 3.48 11.87 -14.87
N TYR A 49 4.32 11.16 -14.11
CA TYR A 49 5.73 11.48 -14.02
C TYR A 49 6.42 11.34 -15.39
N ARG A 50 7.26 12.30 -15.71
CA ARG A 50 8.15 12.30 -16.87
C ARG A 50 9.43 13.09 -16.55
N PRO A 51 10.58 12.75 -17.14
CA PRO A 51 11.80 13.53 -16.99
C PRO A 51 11.59 15.00 -17.33
N GLY A 52 12.08 15.89 -16.49
CA GLY A 52 11.93 17.34 -16.64
C GLY A 52 10.60 17.93 -16.16
N ILE A 53 9.72 17.12 -15.56
CA ILE A 53 8.55 17.65 -14.86
C ILE A 53 9.00 18.40 -13.60
N GLU A 54 8.27 19.47 -13.25
CA GLU A 54 8.51 20.20 -12.00
C GLU A 54 8.22 19.28 -10.80
N ILE A 55 9.23 19.09 -9.94
CA ILE A 55 9.13 18.21 -8.76
C ILE A 55 8.56 18.91 -7.52
N ASP A 56 8.40 20.25 -7.54
CA ASP A 56 7.72 21.00 -6.47
C ASP A 56 6.19 20.83 -6.58
N ASN A 57 5.75 19.60 -6.40
CA ASN A 57 4.34 19.22 -6.44
C ASN A 57 3.85 18.94 -5.01
N LYS A 58 2.96 19.79 -4.50
CA LYS A 58 2.43 19.70 -3.13
C LYS A 58 1.72 18.39 -2.84
N ALA A 59 1.00 17.81 -3.83
CA ALA A 59 0.33 16.54 -3.65
C ALA A 59 1.34 15.39 -3.53
N ALA A 60 2.41 15.42 -4.35
CA ALA A 60 3.49 14.44 -4.26
C ALA A 60 4.26 14.56 -2.94
N GLN A 61 4.57 15.79 -2.50
CA GLN A 61 5.21 16.02 -1.20
C GLN A 61 4.36 15.52 -0.03
N LYS A 62 3.04 15.77 -0.08
CA LYS A 62 2.10 15.25 0.93
C LYS A 62 2.12 13.72 0.94
N LEU A 63 2.02 13.08 -0.22
CA LEU A 63 2.06 11.62 -0.33
C LEU A 63 3.37 11.05 0.22
N SER A 64 4.50 11.65 -0.13
CA SER A 64 5.82 11.22 0.35
C SER A 64 5.95 11.34 1.87
N ALA A 65 5.47 12.43 2.46
CA ALA A 65 5.46 12.60 3.91
C ALA A 65 4.61 11.52 4.62
N GLU A 66 3.49 11.10 4.04
CA GLU A 66 2.67 10.01 4.56
C GLU A 66 3.39 8.66 4.47
N PHE A 67 4.11 8.42 3.36
CA PHE A 67 4.93 7.21 3.22
C PHE A 67 6.12 7.22 4.20
N GLU A 68 6.82 8.34 4.36
CA GLU A 68 7.95 8.45 5.28
C GLU A 68 7.53 8.24 6.74
N SER A 69 6.37 8.77 7.13
CA SER A 69 5.86 8.68 8.51
C SER A 69 5.28 7.33 8.88
N ALA A 70 4.92 6.49 7.91
CA ALA A 70 4.37 5.16 8.16
C ALA A 70 5.47 4.17 8.59
N ASP A 71 5.17 3.30 9.56
CA ASP A 71 6.04 2.19 9.96
C ASP A 71 5.80 0.93 9.12
N GLY A 72 4.64 0.81 8.49
CA GLY A 72 4.30 -0.30 7.62
C GLY A 72 3.14 0.01 6.69
N PHE A 73 2.91 -0.88 5.73
CA PHE A 73 1.96 -0.67 4.65
C PHE A 73 0.99 -1.83 4.46
N VAL A 74 -0.21 -1.49 3.98
CA VAL A 74 -1.09 -2.42 3.28
C VAL A 74 -1.45 -1.79 1.94
N PHE A 75 -1.01 -2.38 0.84
CA PHE A 75 -1.34 -1.92 -0.50
C PHE A 75 -2.54 -2.68 -1.05
N CYS A 76 -3.58 -1.95 -1.45
CA CYS A 76 -4.80 -2.49 -2.05
C CYS A 76 -4.93 -1.98 -3.49
N ALA A 77 -4.85 -2.88 -4.47
CA ALA A 77 -4.96 -2.48 -5.87
C ALA A 77 -5.54 -3.60 -6.75
N PRO A 78 -6.28 -3.26 -7.81
CA PRO A 78 -6.71 -4.25 -8.79
C PRO A 78 -5.55 -4.68 -9.70
N GLU A 79 -5.72 -5.81 -10.37
CA GLU A 79 -4.85 -6.20 -11.48
C GLU A 79 -5.38 -5.57 -12.77
N TYR A 80 -4.57 -4.71 -13.42
CA TYR A 80 -4.88 -4.16 -14.74
C TYR A 80 -3.90 -4.70 -15.78
N ASN A 81 -4.44 -5.36 -16.81
CA ASN A 81 -3.64 -5.93 -17.91
C ASN A 81 -2.48 -6.82 -17.43
N GLY A 82 -2.68 -7.56 -16.35
CA GLY A 82 -1.67 -8.45 -15.78
C GLY A 82 -0.56 -7.75 -14.97
N GLY A 83 -0.82 -6.56 -14.46
CA GLY A 83 0.15 -5.80 -13.67
C GLY A 83 -0.49 -4.83 -12.69
N ALA A 84 0.34 -3.99 -12.07
CA ALA A 84 -0.12 -2.93 -11.20
C ALA A 84 -0.82 -1.82 -11.99
N PRO A 85 -1.85 -1.16 -11.42
CA PRO A 85 -2.47 0.00 -12.05
C PRO A 85 -1.46 1.12 -12.27
N PRO A 86 -1.53 1.86 -13.41
CA PRO A 86 -0.61 2.97 -13.68
C PRO A 86 -0.56 4.01 -12.57
N ILE A 87 -1.69 4.31 -11.92
CA ILE A 87 -1.75 5.26 -10.79
C ILE A 87 -0.88 4.81 -9.61
N LEU A 88 -0.82 3.52 -9.32
CA LEU A 88 0.01 2.99 -8.24
C LEU A 88 1.50 3.12 -8.56
N THR A 89 1.92 2.71 -9.76
CA THR A 89 3.32 2.83 -10.18
C THR A 89 3.76 4.28 -10.32
N ASN A 90 2.86 5.16 -10.79
CA ASN A 90 3.11 6.60 -10.84
C ASN A 90 3.30 7.19 -9.42
N ALA A 91 2.43 6.82 -8.47
CA ALA A 91 2.54 7.27 -7.08
C ALA A 91 3.86 6.84 -6.43
N ILE A 92 4.27 5.57 -6.58
CA ILE A 92 5.57 5.08 -6.09
C ILE A 92 6.73 5.86 -6.74
N THR A 93 6.65 6.18 -8.02
CA THR A 93 7.65 6.99 -8.70
C THR A 93 7.73 8.39 -8.07
N TRP A 94 6.60 9.05 -7.83
CA TRP A 94 6.57 10.36 -7.17
C TRP A 94 7.15 10.30 -5.76
N VAL A 95 6.82 9.28 -4.96
CA VAL A 95 7.43 9.09 -3.62
C VAL A 95 8.95 9.02 -3.74
N SER A 96 9.48 8.24 -4.68
CA SER A 96 10.94 8.11 -4.87
C SER A 96 11.62 9.41 -5.28
N ILE A 97 10.94 10.26 -6.05
CA ILE A 97 11.53 11.51 -6.58
C ILE A 97 11.47 12.65 -5.56
N THR A 98 10.50 12.64 -4.64
CA THR A 98 10.26 13.73 -3.70
C THR A 98 10.77 13.46 -2.29
N THR A 99 11.27 12.26 -1.99
CA THR A 99 12.02 11.93 -0.77
C THR A 99 13.51 12.27 -0.91
N ALA A 100 14.20 12.51 0.20
CA ALA A 100 15.62 12.92 0.21
C ALA A 100 16.53 11.84 -0.41
N ASN A 101 16.29 10.57 -0.06
CA ASN A 101 16.83 9.42 -0.78
C ASN A 101 15.67 8.65 -1.39
N TRP A 102 15.82 8.19 -2.60
CA TRP A 102 14.75 7.59 -3.39
C TRP A 102 14.03 6.37 -2.74
N ARG A 103 14.60 5.78 -1.72
CA ARG A 103 14.02 4.67 -0.94
C ARG A 103 13.39 5.08 0.38
N ASP A 104 13.58 6.30 0.87
CA ASP A 104 13.20 6.71 2.24
C ASP A 104 11.72 6.46 2.55
N GLY A 105 10.86 6.57 1.56
CA GLY A 105 9.44 6.28 1.72
C GLY A 105 9.12 4.79 1.98
N CYS A 106 10.00 3.85 1.61
CA CYS A 106 9.69 2.41 1.56
C CYS A 106 10.71 1.52 2.28
N ASN A 107 11.98 1.96 2.38
CA ASN A 107 13.06 1.12 2.87
C ASN A 107 12.87 0.69 4.33
N ASP A 108 13.21 -0.57 4.62
CA ASP A 108 13.14 -1.18 5.96
C ASP A 108 11.74 -1.21 6.60
N LYS A 109 10.68 -1.00 5.81
CA LYS A 109 9.29 -1.07 6.26
C LYS A 109 8.64 -2.38 5.83
N PHE A 110 7.73 -2.89 6.65
CA PHE A 110 6.97 -4.10 6.34
C PHE A 110 5.74 -3.79 5.51
N ALA A 111 5.37 -4.68 4.60
CA ALA A 111 4.16 -4.53 3.80
C ALA A 111 3.36 -5.82 3.61
N VAL A 112 2.04 -5.67 3.52
CA VAL A 112 1.10 -6.66 3.00
C VAL A 112 0.54 -6.13 1.68
N ILE A 113 0.40 -7.00 0.67
CA ILE A 113 -0.26 -6.68 -0.59
C ILE A 113 -1.63 -7.34 -0.61
N ALA A 114 -2.63 -6.58 -0.96
CA ALA A 114 -4.01 -7.00 -1.08
C ALA A 114 -4.58 -6.62 -2.46
N THR A 115 -5.54 -7.39 -2.94
CA THR A 115 -6.22 -7.12 -4.20
C THR A 115 -7.70 -7.49 -4.12
N SER A 116 -8.56 -6.64 -4.68
CA SER A 116 -9.88 -7.00 -5.15
C SER A 116 -9.86 -6.90 -6.68
N SER A 117 -10.06 -8.02 -7.36
CA SER A 117 -9.98 -8.13 -8.81
C SER A 117 -11.00 -9.13 -9.35
N ASP A 118 -11.40 -8.99 -10.61
CA ASP A 118 -12.28 -9.96 -11.29
C ASP A 118 -11.66 -11.37 -11.33
N GLY A 119 -10.35 -11.45 -11.55
CA GLY A 119 -9.54 -12.68 -11.49
C GLY A 119 -8.73 -12.80 -10.20
N SER A 120 -7.76 -13.71 -10.18
CA SER A 120 -6.95 -14.00 -9.00
C SER A 120 -6.00 -12.87 -8.58
N GLY A 121 -5.72 -11.89 -9.46
CA GLY A 121 -4.78 -10.80 -9.21
C GLY A 121 -3.31 -11.22 -9.04
N GLN A 122 -2.97 -12.49 -9.37
CA GLN A 122 -1.65 -13.05 -9.08
C GLN A 122 -0.50 -12.33 -9.79
N ARG A 123 -0.71 -11.87 -11.02
CA ARG A 123 0.34 -11.15 -11.75
C ARG A 123 0.65 -9.80 -11.12
N PHE A 124 -0.39 -9.07 -10.68
CA PHE A 124 -0.22 -7.87 -9.87
C PHE A 124 0.56 -8.17 -8.59
N LEU A 125 0.09 -9.15 -7.81
CA LEU A 125 0.70 -9.51 -6.52
C LEU A 125 2.19 -9.84 -6.66
N ILE A 126 2.58 -10.59 -7.69
CA ILE A 126 3.98 -10.98 -7.95
C ILE A 126 4.81 -9.79 -8.43
N SER A 127 4.33 -9.05 -9.43
CA SER A 127 5.09 -7.94 -10.02
C SER A 127 5.27 -6.79 -9.03
N PHE A 128 4.22 -6.46 -8.28
CA PHE A 128 4.27 -5.38 -7.29
C PHE A 128 5.13 -5.75 -6.07
N ARG A 129 5.12 -7.02 -5.64
CA ARG A 129 6.08 -7.54 -4.64
C ARG A 129 7.50 -7.25 -5.06
N SER A 130 7.88 -7.64 -6.28
CA SER A 130 9.23 -7.42 -6.81
C SER A 130 9.60 -5.92 -6.84
N GLN A 131 8.66 -5.04 -7.17
CA GLN A 131 8.87 -3.60 -7.13
C GLN A 131 9.13 -3.10 -5.70
N LEU A 132 8.30 -3.50 -4.74
CA LEU A 132 8.45 -3.11 -3.33
C LEU A 132 9.77 -3.62 -2.72
N GLU A 133 10.14 -4.86 -3.00
CA GLU A 133 11.41 -5.44 -2.55
C GLU A 133 12.61 -4.70 -3.16
N HIS A 134 12.54 -4.25 -4.42
CA HIS A 134 13.54 -3.36 -5.01
C HIS A 134 13.65 -2.02 -4.28
N MET A 135 12.53 -1.51 -3.75
CA MET A 135 12.47 -0.30 -2.92
C MET A 135 12.95 -0.51 -1.48
N GLY A 136 13.34 -1.73 -1.11
CA GLY A 136 13.82 -2.09 0.23
C GLY A 136 12.71 -2.46 1.21
N THR A 137 11.49 -2.66 0.74
CA THR A 137 10.35 -3.05 1.59
C THR A 137 10.37 -4.55 1.89
N LEU A 138 10.11 -4.92 3.13
CA LEU A 138 10.00 -6.30 3.60
C LEU A 138 8.55 -6.80 3.41
N VAL A 139 8.26 -7.38 2.25
CA VAL A 139 6.90 -7.80 1.90
C VAL A 139 6.57 -9.16 2.53
N LEU A 140 5.50 -9.22 3.32
CA LEU A 140 5.07 -10.45 3.97
C LEU A 140 4.70 -11.53 2.93
N PRO A 141 4.96 -12.82 3.23
CA PRO A 141 4.69 -13.91 2.29
C PRO A 141 3.21 -14.05 1.91
N ARG A 142 2.30 -13.80 2.88
CA ARG A 142 0.86 -13.93 2.66
C ARG A 142 0.30 -12.65 2.07
N THR A 143 -0.55 -12.82 1.06
CA THR A 143 -1.35 -11.77 0.42
C THR A 143 -2.81 -11.90 0.80
N ILE A 144 -3.59 -10.84 0.62
CA ILE A 144 -5.05 -10.84 0.81
C ILE A 144 -5.69 -10.69 -0.57
N THR A 145 -6.52 -11.67 -0.95
CA THR A 145 -7.15 -11.70 -2.27
C THR A 145 -8.66 -11.80 -2.13
N VAL A 146 -9.36 -10.92 -2.82
CA VAL A 146 -10.81 -10.89 -2.98
C VAL A 146 -11.12 -10.99 -4.46
N THR A 147 -12.09 -11.83 -4.82
CA THR A 147 -12.61 -11.96 -6.18
C THR A 147 -14.15 -12.07 -6.14
N LYS A 148 -14.81 -11.96 -7.30
CA LYS A 148 -16.27 -12.16 -7.38
C LYS A 148 -16.75 -13.50 -6.80
N GLY A 149 -15.94 -14.55 -6.90
CA GLY A 149 -16.24 -15.88 -6.39
C GLY A 149 -15.68 -16.19 -5.00
N GLN A 150 -14.84 -15.29 -4.44
CA GLN A 150 -14.18 -15.50 -3.18
C GLN A 150 -14.11 -14.19 -2.39
N PRO A 151 -15.11 -13.93 -1.53
CA PRO A 151 -15.13 -12.74 -0.69
C PRO A 151 -13.98 -12.74 0.33
N LEU A 152 -13.79 -11.62 1.01
CA LEU A 152 -12.76 -11.49 2.04
C LEU A 152 -12.88 -12.56 3.12
N ASN A 153 -11.86 -13.38 3.27
CA ASN A 153 -11.72 -14.27 4.42
C ASN A 153 -11.15 -13.47 5.61
N ARG A 154 -12.05 -12.94 6.45
CA ARG A 154 -11.70 -12.06 7.58
C ARG A 154 -10.71 -12.70 8.54
N GLU A 155 -10.88 -13.99 8.87
CA GLU A 155 -9.98 -14.70 9.78
C GLU A 155 -8.55 -14.79 9.21
N SER A 156 -8.42 -15.09 7.91
CA SER A 156 -7.12 -15.13 7.24
C SER A 156 -6.49 -13.74 7.13
N ALA A 157 -7.30 -12.71 6.84
CA ALA A 157 -6.85 -11.32 6.80
C ALA A 157 -6.36 -10.86 8.17
N GLU A 158 -7.11 -11.14 9.23
CA GLU A 158 -6.73 -10.82 10.61
C GLU A 158 -5.37 -11.42 10.99
N ARG A 159 -5.18 -12.74 10.74
CA ARG A 159 -3.87 -13.39 11.00
C ARG A 159 -2.73 -12.75 10.22
N THR A 160 -2.98 -12.34 8.97
CA THR A 160 -1.97 -11.68 8.13
C THR A 160 -1.61 -10.30 8.68
N LEU A 161 -2.61 -9.50 9.06
CA LEU A 161 -2.41 -8.16 9.62
C LEU A 161 -1.79 -8.21 11.02
N GLN A 162 -2.16 -9.18 11.86
CA GLN A 162 -1.47 -9.42 13.15
C GLN A 162 0.01 -9.76 12.95
N SER A 163 0.35 -10.51 11.89
CA SER A 163 1.75 -10.77 11.56
C SER A 163 2.48 -9.50 11.14
N LEU A 164 1.84 -8.61 10.35
CA LEU A 164 2.39 -7.30 10.01
C LEU A 164 2.71 -6.50 11.26
N VAL A 165 1.74 -6.34 12.16
CA VAL A 165 1.93 -5.60 13.42
C VAL A 165 3.07 -6.19 14.25
N ARG A 166 3.11 -7.51 14.39
CA ARG A 166 4.16 -8.19 15.18
C ARG A 166 5.57 -7.97 14.62
N TYR A 167 5.74 -7.89 13.30
CA TYR A 167 7.07 -7.66 12.70
C TYR A 167 7.51 -6.19 12.80
N MET A 168 6.58 -5.26 12.99
CA MET A 168 6.87 -3.84 13.17
C MET A 168 7.30 -3.49 14.62
N THR A 169 7.02 -4.38 15.58
CA THR A 169 7.37 -4.21 17.01
C THR A 169 8.70 -4.83 17.33
#